data_335477a5e528f19b55a1802b084e0ad7
#
_entry.id   335477a5e528f19b55a1802b084e0ad7
#
_cell.length_a   1.000
_cell.length_b   1.000
_cell.length_c   1.000
_cell.angle_alpha   90.00
_cell.angle_beta   90.00
_cell.angle_gamma   90.00
#
_symmetry.space_group_name_H-M   'P 1'
#
loop_
_entity.id
_entity.type
_entity.pdbx_description
1 polymer ?
#
loop_
_entity_poly.entity_id
_entity_poly.type
_entity_poly.pdbx_seq_one_letter_code
_entity_poly.pdbx_strand_id
1 'polypeptide(L)'
;LGFSPEKIKPYTQMPKDFKEFWENNKAEAAKYPLTYTKELAKEYCTDKVDCYLIKLMLNSRGQSIYGYLFYPKNATKGSCPVVLCPPGAGIKTIKEPLRHKYYAEQGCIRFEIEIHGLNPTLTEETFKEISNAFNGRENGYLNNGLDNRDNYYMKRVYLGCVRSIDLLTSLPEWDGKNVIVQGGSQGGALALITTGLDPRVTACVANHPALSDMAGYKAGRAGGYPHFFRTEGMDTPEKLKTMAYYDVVNFAKLIKADTYITWGFNDDVCPPTTSYIVYNVLNCPK
;
A
#
# COMPACT_ATOMS: atom_id res chain seq x y z
N LEU A 1 -21.32 -8.36 -18.31
CA LEU A 1 -22.50 -7.53 -17.97
C LEU A 1 -22.68 -7.58 -16.45
N GLY A 2 -22.67 -6.42 -15.79
CA GLY A 2 -22.94 -6.31 -14.36
C GLY A 2 -24.41 -6.01 -14.14
N PHE A 3 -25.05 -6.74 -13.22
CA PHE A 3 -26.40 -6.46 -12.78
C PHE A 3 -26.37 -5.91 -11.35
N SER A 4 -26.94 -4.73 -11.15
CA SER A 4 -27.07 -4.09 -9.83
C SER A 4 -25.77 -4.14 -9.02
N PRO A 5 -24.63 -3.67 -9.55
CA PRO A 5 -23.34 -3.77 -8.88
C PRO A 5 -23.34 -3.05 -7.52
N GLU A 6 -24.20 -2.05 -7.35
CA GLU A 6 -24.41 -1.32 -6.09
C GLU A 6 -24.96 -2.21 -4.95
N LYS A 7 -25.51 -3.39 -5.28
CA LYS A 7 -26.05 -4.34 -4.30
C LYS A 7 -25.06 -5.38 -3.83
N ILE A 8 -23.89 -5.47 -4.47
CA ILE A 8 -22.89 -6.46 -4.10
C ILE A 8 -22.30 -6.11 -2.73
N LYS A 9 -22.41 -7.05 -1.79
CA LYS A 9 -21.88 -6.92 -0.44
C LYS A 9 -20.62 -7.74 -0.27
N PRO A 10 -19.66 -7.32 0.58
CA PRO A 10 -18.48 -8.10 0.87
C PRO A 10 -18.84 -9.42 1.56
N TYR A 11 -18.10 -10.48 1.23
CA TYR A 11 -18.10 -11.71 2.02
C TYR A 11 -17.34 -11.49 3.33
N THR A 12 -16.16 -10.85 3.24
CA THR A 12 -15.29 -10.59 4.38
C THR A 12 -15.96 -9.64 5.37
N GLN A 13 -16.16 -10.11 6.59
CA GLN A 13 -16.71 -9.29 7.67
C GLN A 13 -15.61 -8.65 8.52
N MET A 14 -15.87 -7.47 9.03
CA MET A 14 -14.94 -6.79 9.92
C MET A 14 -14.96 -7.49 11.31
N PRO A 15 -13.78 -7.96 11.81
CA PRO A 15 -13.67 -8.46 13.18
C PRO A 15 -14.06 -7.39 14.21
N LYS A 16 -14.61 -7.82 15.34
CA LYS A 16 -15.06 -6.88 16.39
C LYS A 16 -13.92 -6.03 16.95
N ASP A 17 -12.73 -6.61 17.04
CA ASP A 17 -11.50 -5.99 17.56
C ASP A 17 -10.60 -5.42 16.43
N PHE A 18 -11.12 -5.28 15.20
CA PHE A 18 -10.34 -4.81 14.03
C PHE A 18 -9.65 -3.48 14.29
N LYS A 19 -10.39 -2.49 14.79
CA LYS A 19 -9.84 -1.16 15.07
C LYS A 19 -8.79 -1.20 16.17
N GLU A 20 -9.09 -1.89 17.27
CA GLU A 20 -8.16 -2.06 18.39
C GLU A 20 -6.88 -2.78 17.97
N PHE A 21 -6.99 -3.83 17.15
CA PHE A 21 -5.83 -4.54 16.60
C PHE A 21 -4.90 -3.58 15.85
N TRP A 22 -5.43 -2.77 14.95
CA TRP A 22 -4.60 -1.86 14.16
C TRP A 22 -4.09 -0.66 14.96
N GLU A 23 -4.89 -0.10 15.87
CA GLU A 23 -4.42 0.98 16.76
C GLU A 23 -3.28 0.51 17.66
N ASN A 24 -3.37 -0.68 18.24
CA ASN A 24 -2.30 -1.26 19.06
C ASN A 24 -1.02 -1.50 18.24
N ASN A 25 -1.13 -2.01 17.00
CA ASN A 25 0.01 -2.23 16.14
C ASN A 25 0.66 -0.92 15.68
N LYS A 26 -0.13 0.12 15.38
CA LYS A 26 0.38 1.47 15.06
C LYS A 26 1.10 2.09 16.27
N ALA A 27 0.50 1.99 17.45
CA ALA A 27 1.10 2.49 18.67
C ALA A 27 2.42 1.79 18.99
N GLU A 28 2.51 0.47 18.79
CA GLU A 28 3.76 -0.27 18.96
C GLU A 28 4.82 0.17 17.94
N ALA A 29 4.46 0.32 16.68
CA ALA A 29 5.38 0.82 15.64
C ALA A 29 5.86 2.25 15.92
N ALA A 30 5.03 3.10 16.50
CA ALA A 30 5.37 4.49 16.84
C ALA A 30 6.34 4.62 18.03
N LYS A 31 6.52 3.57 18.84
CA LYS A 31 7.54 3.57 19.92
C LYS A 31 8.97 3.65 19.36
N TYR A 32 9.18 3.18 18.14
CA TYR A 32 10.46 3.34 17.47
C TYR A 32 10.57 4.76 16.88
N PRO A 33 11.59 5.54 17.24
CA PRO A 33 11.76 6.88 16.72
C PRO A 33 11.80 6.92 15.20
N LEU A 34 11.30 8.01 14.61
CA LEU A 34 11.41 8.22 13.16
C LEU A 34 12.88 8.37 12.79
N THR A 35 13.42 7.35 12.15
CA THR A 35 14.85 7.25 11.80
C THR A 35 14.97 6.87 10.33
N TYR A 36 15.69 7.66 9.55
CA TYR A 36 15.93 7.38 8.14
C TYR A 36 17.27 7.95 7.66
N THR A 37 17.82 7.37 6.59
CA THR A 37 18.90 7.96 5.80
C THR A 37 18.31 8.65 4.56
N LYS A 38 18.98 9.70 4.09
CA LYS A 38 18.61 10.47 2.90
C LYS A 38 19.86 10.74 2.08
N GLU A 39 20.01 10.06 0.95
CA GLU A 39 21.19 10.13 0.08
C GLU A 39 20.77 10.68 -1.29
N LEU A 40 21.53 11.63 -1.82
CA LEU A 40 21.24 12.23 -3.13
C LEU A 40 21.48 11.21 -4.25
N ALA A 41 20.45 10.83 -4.98
CA ALA A 41 20.51 9.98 -6.17
C ALA A 41 20.68 10.88 -7.41
N LYS A 42 21.90 11.33 -7.67
CA LYS A 42 22.24 12.34 -8.69
C LYS A 42 21.73 11.96 -10.10
N GLU A 43 21.78 10.67 -10.43
CA GLU A 43 21.35 10.12 -11.70
C GLU A 43 19.86 10.32 -11.99
N TYR A 44 19.07 10.59 -10.96
CA TYR A 44 17.62 10.84 -11.05
C TYR A 44 17.24 12.29 -10.77
N CYS A 45 18.23 13.18 -10.59
CA CYS A 45 17.98 14.61 -10.48
C CYS A 45 17.79 15.25 -11.86
N THR A 46 17.00 16.33 -11.90
CA THR A 46 16.79 17.16 -13.09
C THR A 46 17.01 18.64 -12.77
N ASP A 47 16.82 19.54 -13.72
CA ASP A 47 16.89 20.98 -13.46
C ASP A 47 15.85 21.48 -12.46
N LYS A 48 14.71 20.76 -12.34
CA LYS A 48 13.56 21.16 -11.48
C LYS A 48 13.41 20.31 -10.23
N VAL A 49 14.00 19.11 -10.20
CA VAL A 49 13.72 18.10 -9.17
C VAL A 49 15.02 17.49 -8.66
N ASP A 50 15.16 17.39 -7.35
CA ASP A 50 16.12 16.51 -6.70
C ASP A 50 15.49 15.16 -6.36
N CYS A 51 16.27 14.10 -6.44
CA CYS A 51 15.87 12.76 -6.05
C CYS A 51 16.78 12.25 -4.94
N TYR A 52 16.18 11.70 -3.89
CA TYR A 52 16.90 11.12 -2.77
C TYR A 52 16.53 9.66 -2.60
N LEU A 53 17.54 8.80 -2.43
CA LEU A 53 17.35 7.45 -1.92
C LEU A 53 17.11 7.54 -0.41
N ILE A 54 15.98 7.02 0.03
CA ILE A 54 15.58 6.96 1.43
C ILE A 54 15.65 5.51 1.91
N LYS A 55 16.20 5.32 3.12
CA LYS A 55 16.02 4.10 3.92
C LYS A 55 15.32 4.49 5.21
N LEU A 56 14.03 4.18 5.32
CA LEU A 56 13.24 4.42 6.53
C LEU A 56 13.28 3.18 7.42
N MET A 57 13.81 3.31 8.63
CA MET A 57 13.86 2.24 9.62
C MET A 57 12.49 2.07 10.30
N LEU A 58 12.01 0.83 10.38
CA LEU A 58 10.71 0.51 11.00
C LEU A 58 10.85 0.01 12.44
N ASN A 59 11.99 -0.55 12.78
CA ASN A 59 12.31 -1.05 14.13
C ASN A 59 13.81 -1.25 14.32
N SER A 60 14.22 -1.57 15.56
CA SER A 60 15.61 -1.85 15.92
C SER A 60 16.18 -3.16 15.35
N ARG A 61 15.33 -4.03 14.78
CA ARG A 61 15.74 -5.32 14.20
C ARG A 61 16.12 -5.23 12.72
N GLY A 62 16.22 -4.03 12.17
CA GLY A 62 16.65 -3.78 10.79
C GLY A 62 15.53 -3.85 9.73
N GLN A 63 14.27 -3.99 10.12
CA GLN A 63 13.19 -3.85 9.15
C GLN A 63 13.15 -2.41 8.63
N SER A 64 13.01 -2.25 7.33
CA SER A 64 13.03 -0.95 6.67
C SER A 64 12.09 -0.90 5.48
N ILE A 65 11.78 0.31 5.06
CA ILE A 65 11.23 0.68 3.75
C ILE A 65 12.34 1.42 3.01
N TYR A 66 12.55 1.11 1.76
CA TYR A 66 13.36 1.93 0.87
C TYR A 66 12.48 2.68 -0.11
N GLY A 67 13.04 3.70 -0.77
CA GLY A 67 12.34 4.36 -1.86
C GLY A 67 13.07 5.57 -2.39
N TYR A 68 12.53 6.13 -3.47
CA TYR A 68 13.00 7.38 -4.04
C TYR A 68 12.05 8.52 -3.68
N LEU A 69 12.60 9.55 -3.04
CA LEU A 69 11.91 10.77 -2.67
C LEU A 69 12.23 11.86 -3.69
N PHE A 70 11.25 12.21 -4.50
CA PHE A 70 11.35 13.29 -5.50
C PHE A 70 10.91 14.60 -4.87
N TYR A 71 11.76 15.60 -5.00
CA TYR A 71 11.66 16.85 -4.27
C TYR A 71 11.75 18.04 -5.22
N PRO A 72 10.76 18.97 -5.24
CA PRO A 72 10.89 20.18 -6.05
C PRO A 72 12.08 21.02 -5.59
N LYS A 73 12.98 21.44 -6.47
CA LYS A 73 14.13 22.29 -6.11
C LYS A 73 13.75 23.67 -5.57
N ASN A 74 12.56 24.14 -5.92
CA ASN A 74 12.00 25.39 -5.45
C ASN A 74 11.10 25.24 -4.22
N ALA A 75 11.06 24.06 -3.59
CA ALA A 75 10.30 23.83 -2.38
C ALA A 75 10.78 24.72 -1.24
N THR A 76 9.84 25.37 -0.58
CA THR A 76 10.08 26.20 0.61
C THR A 76 9.26 25.65 1.77
N LYS A 77 9.56 26.10 2.98
CA LYS A 77 8.84 25.66 4.19
C LYS A 77 7.32 25.83 4.01
N GLY A 78 6.58 24.72 4.19
CA GLY A 78 5.12 24.71 4.14
C GLY A 78 4.52 24.89 2.74
N SER A 79 5.27 24.61 1.65
CA SER A 79 4.80 24.90 0.30
C SER A 79 4.30 23.68 -0.49
N CYS A 80 4.56 22.46 -0.02
CA CYS A 80 4.36 21.27 -0.86
C CYS A 80 3.32 20.31 -0.28
N PRO A 81 2.31 19.89 -1.04
CA PRO A 81 1.60 18.67 -0.75
C PRO A 81 2.55 17.45 -0.85
N VAL A 82 2.22 16.39 -0.13
CA VAL A 82 3.01 15.15 -0.16
C VAL A 82 2.22 14.00 -0.76
N VAL A 83 2.90 13.14 -1.51
CA VAL A 83 2.30 11.99 -2.20
C VAL A 83 3.09 10.74 -1.87
N LEU A 84 2.45 9.75 -1.24
CA LEU A 84 2.99 8.41 -1.04
C LEU A 84 2.54 7.50 -2.19
N CYS A 85 3.48 6.77 -2.78
CA CYS A 85 3.21 5.86 -3.88
C CYS A 85 3.71 4.44 -3.56
N PRO A 86 2.87 3.58 -2.96
CA PRO A 86 3.20 2.19 -2.73
C PRO A 86 3.15 1.37 -4.04
N PRO A 87 3.96 0.29 -4.15
CA PRO A 87 4.15 -0.46 -5.38
C PRO A 87 3.02 -1.46 -5.66
N GLY A 88 2.91 -1.86 -6.93
CA GLY A 88 2.22 -3.08 -7.33
C GLY A 88 2.87 -4.33 -6.75
N ALA A 89 2.22 -5.50 -6.90
CA ALA A 89 2.71 -6.76 -6.36
C ALA A 89 4.04 -7.20 -6.98
N GLY A 90 4.81 -7.94 -6.19
CA GLY A 90 6.08 -8.55 -6.58
C GLY A 90 7.27 -8.02 -5.79
N ILE A 91 8.26 -8.90 -5.60
CA ILE A 91 9.57 -8.53 -5.05
C ILE A 91 10.42 -8.07 -6.23
N LYS A 92 10.48 -6.77 -6.44
CA LYS A 92 11.13 -6.13 -7.59
C LYS A 92 11.62 -4.74 -7.25
N THR A 93 12.64 -4.28 -7.98
CA THR A 93 13.14 -2.93 -7.83
C THR A 93 12.17 -1.87 -8.35
N ILE A 94 12.39 -0.62 -8.00
CA ILE A 94 11.70 0.54 -8.57
C ILE A 94 12.30 0.80 -9.96
N LYS A 95 11.56 0.39 -11.00
CA LYS A 95 12.00 0.58 -12.38
C LYS A 95 11.81 2.01 -12.85
N GLU A 96 12.80 2.52 -13.61
CA GLU A 96 12.75 3.84 -14.27
C GLU A 96 12.31 4.95 -13.31
N PRO A 97 13.06 5.22 -12.21
CA PRO A 97 12.65 6.20 -11.20
C PRO A 97 12.28 7.56 -11.77
N LEU A 98 12.92 8.02 -12.83
CA LEU A 98 12.62 9.30 -13.51
C LEU A 98 11.18 9.41 -14.05
N ARG A 99 10.49 8.31 -14.30
CA ARG A 99 9.06 8.36 -14.68
C ARG A 99 8.17 8.96 -13.60
N HIS A 100 8.63 8.93 -12.36
CA HIS A 100 7.87 9.36 -11.19
C HIS A 100 8.10 10.83 -10.82
N LYS A 101 8.98 11.55 -11.52
CA LYS A 101 9.33 12.95 -11.26
C LYS A 101 8.18 13.94 -11.50
N TYR A 102 7.19 13.57 -12.32
CA TYR A 102 6.13 14.48 -12.80
C TYR A 102 5.45 15.28 -11.68
N TYR A 103 5.06 14.63 -10.59
CA TYR A 103 4.40 15.32 -9.47
C TYR A 103 5.34 16.32 -8.78
N ALA A 104 6.63 15.99 -8.69
CA ALA A 104 7.61 16.90 -8.13
C ALA A 104 7.87 18.10 -9.04
N GLU A 105 7.83 17.92 -10.35
CA GLU A 105 7.88 19.02 -11.31
C GLU A 105 6.68 19.97 -11.21
N GLN A 106 5.56 19.48 -10.64
CA GLN A 106 4.35 20.26 -10.36
C GLN A 106 4.25 20.77 -8.91
N GLY A 107 5.32 20.65 -8.13
CA GLY A 107 5.38 21.23 -6.78
C GLY A 107 4.99 20.27 -5.64
N CYS A 108 4.81 18.96 -5.89
CA CYS A 108 4.51 17.97 -4.85
C CYS A 108 5.78 17.22 -4.44
N ILE A 109 5.93 16.90 -3.14
CA ILE A 109 6.93 15.93 -2.72
C ILE A 109 6.35 14.54 -2.91
N ARG A 110 7.03 13.69 -3.72
CA ARG A 110 6.57 12.34 -4.03
C ARG A 110 7.52 11.29 -3.47
N PHE A 111 7.00 10.32 -2.74
CA PHE A 111 7.76 9.19 -2.21
C PHE A 111 7.29 7.88 -2.84
N GLU A 112 8.11 7.34 -3.74
CA GLU A 112 7.93 6.04 -4.39
C GLU A 112 8.64 4.99 -3.57
N ILE A 113 7.91 4.05 -2.96
CA ILE A 113 8.46 3.12 -1.98
C ILE A 113 8.65 1.69 -2.50
N GLU A 114 9.63 1.01 -1.95
CA GLU A 114 9.87 -0.42 -1.98
C GLU A 114 9.52 -0.99 -0.59
N ILE A 115 8.68 -2.01 -0.54
CA ILE A 115 8.02 -2.48 0.70
C ILE A 115 8.68 -3.69 1.37
N HIS A 116 9.68 -4.29 0.74
CA HIS A 116 10.34 -5.51 1.23
C HIS A 116 11.57 -5.22 2.09
N GLY A 117 12.02 -3.97 2.14
CA GLY A 117 13.24 -3.54 2.83
C GLY A 117 14.50 -3.81 2.02
N LEU A 118 14.37 -3.89 0.71
CA LEU A 118 15.47 -4.11 -0.22
C LEU A 118 15.90 -2.78 -0.84
N ASN A 119 17.20 -2.54 -0.88
CA ASN A 119 17.72 -1.36 -1.54
C ASN A 119 17.41 -1.43 -3.05
N PRO A 120 16.70 -0.46 -3.64
CA PRO A 120 16.35 -0.48 -5.06
C PRO A 120 17.55 -0.33 -6.02
N THR A 121 18.76 -0.06 -5.50
CA THR A 121 20.01 -0.08 -6.29
C THR A 121 20.57 -1.49 -6.50
N LEU A 122 20.03 -2.50 -5.82
CA LEU A 122 20.42 -3.90 -6.05
C LEU A 122 20.03 -4.35 -7.47
N THR A 123 20.73 -5.34 -7.99
CA THR A 123 20.47 -5.86 -9.34
C THR A 123 19.12 -6.58 -9.43
N GLU A 124 18.53 -6.63 -10.62
CA GLU A 124 17.30 -7.40 -10.85
C GLU A 124 17.49 -8.89 -10.53
N GLU A 125 18.71 -9.42 -10.74
CA GLU A 125 19.05 -10.81 -10.40
C GLU A 125 18.97 -11.05 -8.90
N THR A 126 19.53 -10.15 -8.07
CA THR A 126 19.42 -10.23 -6.60
C THR A 126 17.96 -10.18 -6.15
N PHE A 127 17.14 -9.31 -6.73
CA PHE A 127 15.71 -9.28 -6.44
C PHE A 127 15.01 -10.60 -6.80
N LYS A 128 15.37 -11.20 -7.92
CA LYS A 128 14.86 -12.50 -8.36
C LYS A 128 15.25 -13.64 -7.42
N GLU A 129 16.51 -13.68 -6.97
CA GLU A 129 16.99 -14.67 -6.01
C GLU A 129 16.23 -14.57 -4.66
N ILE A 130 16.05 -13.34 -4.15
CA ILE A 130 15.28 -13.10 -2.92
C ILE A 130 13.82 -13.51 -3.12
N SER A 131 13.23 -13.20 -4.27
CA SER A 131 11.87 -13.61 -4.61
C SER A 131 11.71 -15.13 -4.59
N ASN A 132 12.71 -15.87 -5.10
CA ASN A 132 12.70 -17.32 -5.11
C ASN A 132 12.69 -17.93 -3.71
N ALA A 133 13.25 -17.23 -2.70
CA ALA A 133 13.19 -17.67 -1.31
C ALA A 133 11.76 -17.70 -0.73
N PHE A 134 10.82 -17.05 -1.38
CA PHE A 134 9.38 -17.12 -1.08
C PHE A 134 8.65 -18.16 -1.94
N ASN A 135 9.09 -19.42 -1.87
CA ASN A 135 8.52 -20.57 -2.59
C ASN A 135 8.61 -20.47 -4.13
N GLY A 136 9.65 -19.84 -4.66
CA GLY A 136 9.89 -19.72 -6.09
C GLY A 136 8.84 -18.91 -6.86
N ARG A 137 8.05 -18.09 -6.16
CA ARG A 137 7.02 -17.25 -6.76
C ARG A 137 7.22 -15.80 -6.39
N GLU A 138 7.16 -14.92 -7.37
CA GLU A 138 7.29 -13.47 -7.21
C GLU A 138 6.37 -12.90 -6.11
N ASN A 139 5.23 -13.53 -5.88
CA ASN A 139 4.20 -13.11 -4.92
C ASN A 139 4.07 -14.06 -3.72
N GLY A 140 5.04 -14.95 -3.51
CA GLY A 140 5.00 -15.93 -2.40
C GLY A 140 4.94 -15.30 -1.02
N TYR A 141 5.46 -14.08 -0.85
CA TYR A 141 5.38 -13.31 0.39
C TYR A 141 3.95 -13.05 0.85
N LEU A 142 2.98 -12.99 -0.07
CA LEU A 142 1.57 -12.81 0.27
C LEU A 142 0.95 -13.99 1.03
N ASN A 143 1.57 -15.18 0.96
CA ASN A 143 1.16 -16.35 1.76
C ASN A 143 1.89 -16.45 3.10
N ASN A 144 2.97 -15.68 3.29
CA ASN A 144 3.86 -15.84 4.43
C ASN A 144 3.17 -15.41 5.73
N GLY A 145 2.97 -16.36 6.64
CA GLY A 145 2.35 -16.15 7.93
C GLY A 145 0.83 -16.01 7.90
N LEU A 146 0.15 -16.37 6.79
CA LEU A 146 -1.30 -16.20 6.63
C LEU A 146 -2.13 -16.99 7.67
N ASP A 147 -1.57 -17.97 8.35
CA ASP A 147 -2.24 -18.73 9.39
C ASP A 147 -2.40 -17.96 10.72
N ASN A 148 -1.69 -16.82 10.88
CA ASN A 148 -1.68 -16.05 12.10
C ASN A 148 -1.63 -14.53 11.82
N ARG A 149 -2.65 -13.79 12.27
CA ARG A 149 -2.77 -12.35 12.06
C ARG A 149 -1.58 -11.54 12.58
N ASP A 150 -0.92 -12.01 13.65
CA ASP A 150 0.19 -11.29 14.27
C ASP A 150 1.52 -11.51 13.53
N ASN A 151 1.63 -12.61 12.77
CA ASN A 151 2.82 -13.01 12.03
C ASN A 151 2.70 -12.81 10.50
N TYR A 152 1.52 -12.41 10.02
CA TYR A 152 1.29 -12.24 8.59
C TYR A 152 2.20 -11.16 8.00
N TYR A 153 2.87 -11.50 6.92
CA TYR A 153 3.88 -10.64 6.27
C TYR A 153 3.37 -9.22 5.99
N MET A 154 2.12 -9.10 5.56
CA MET A 154 1.55 -7.81 5.18
C MET A 154 1.35 -6.84 6.36
N LYS A 155 1.43 -7.31 7.62
CA LYS A 155 1.39 -6.42 8.79
C LYS A 155 2.52 -5.38 8.74
N ARG A 156 3.74 -5.84 8.50
CA ARG A 156 4.91 -4.93 8.38
C ARG A 156 4.78 -3.97 7.20
N VAL A 157 4.17 -4.45 6.10
CA VAL A 157 3.98 -3.62 4.89
C VAL A 157 3.00 -2.49 5.18
N TYR A 158 1.85 -2.80 5.79
CA TYR A 158 0.83 -1.80 6.11
C TYR A 158 1.35 -0.76 7.10
N LEU A 159 2.03 -1.22 8.16
CA LEU A 159 2.68 -0.32 9.12
C LEU A 159 3.81 0.50 8.48
N GLY A 160 4.55 -0.08 7.54
CA GLY A 160 5.57 0.62 6.77
C GLY A 160 5.01 1.76 5.94
N CYS A 161 3.85 1.57 5.32
CA CYS A 161 3.14 2.65 4.61
C CYS A 161 2.72 3.78 5.57
N VAL A 162 2.17 3.45 6.75
CA VAL A 162 1.84 4.46 7.78
C VAL A 162 3.10 5.20 8.23
N ARG A 163 4.21 4.50 8.49
CA ARG A 163 5.48 5.13 8.87
C ARG A 163 6.07 6.00 7.76
N SER A 164 5.77 5.69 6.51
CA SER A 164 6.14 6.55 5.37
C SER A 164 5.36 7.87 5.37
N ILE A 165 4.10 7.87 5.86
CA ILE A 165 3.37 9.13 6.11
C ILE A 165 4.03 9.93 7.22
N ASP A 166 4.52 9.28 8.31
CA ASP A 166 5.26 9.98 9.37
C ASP A 166 6.49 10.71 8.79
N LEU A 167 7.26 10.05 7.91
CA LEU A 167 8.38 10.68 7.24
C LEU A 167 7.94 11.89 6.41
N LEU A 168 6.96 11.71 5.54
CA LEU A 168 6.49 12.77 4.65
C LEU A 168 5.96 13.99 5.42
N THR A 169 5.21 13.76 6.49
CA THR A 169 4.64 14.84 7.32
C THR A 169 5.65 15.46 8.29
N SER A 170 6.85 14.88 8.45
CA SER A 170 7.95 15.48 9.20
C SER A 170 8.80 16.45 8.39
N LEU A 171 8.63 16.47 7.06
CA LEU A 171 9.40 17.34 6.19
C LEU A 171 8.99 18.80 6.38
N PRO A 172 9.95 19.73 6.54
CA PRO A 172 9.64 21.15 6.75
C PRO A 172 8.84 21.79 5.62
N GLU A 173 8.96 21.26 4.41
CA GLU A 173 8.31 21.76 3.21
C GLU A 173 6.89 21.24 3.01
N TRP A 174 6.47 20.23 3.79
CA TRP A 174 5.08 19.81 3.77
C TRP A 174 4.15 20.97 4.14
N ASP A 175 3.06 21.13 3.38
CA ASP A 175 2.11 22.22 3.52
C ASP A 175 1.23 22.16 4.79
N GLY A 176 1.42 21.14 5.61
CA GLY A 176 0.67 20.91 6.85
C GLY A 176 -0.76 20.42 6.64
N LYS A 177 -1.18 20.16 5.40
CA LYS A 177 -2.56 19.85 5.06
C LYS A 177 -2.70 18.66 4.12
N ASN A 178 -2.07 18.71 2.95
CA ASN A 178 -2.35 17.77 1.86
C ASN A 178 -1.44 16.55 1.92
N VAL A 179 -2.03 15.40 2.18
CA VAL A 179 -1.39 14.08 2.16
C VAL A 179 -2.17 13.19 1.22
N ILE A 180 -1.55 12.78 0.13
CA ILE A 180 -2.17 11.95 -0.90
C ILE A 180 -1.51 10.57 -0.87
N VAL A 181 -2.30 9.50 -1.03
CA VAL A 181 -1.76 8.15 -1.28
C VAL A 181 -2.31 7.65 -2.61
N GLN A 182 -1.39 7.22 -3.50
CA GLN A 182 -1.76 6.79 -4.85
C GLN A 182 -1.08 5.49 -5.22
N GLY A 183 -1.83 4.57 -5.84
CA GLY A 183 -1.24 3.35 -6.38
C GLY A 183 -2.17 2.55 -7.28
N GLY A 184 -1.60 1.54 -7.94
CA GLY A 184 -2.34 0.60 -8.78
C GLY A 184 -2.16 -0.84 -8.29
N SER A 185 -3.16 -1.72 -8.53
CA SER A 185 -3.14 -3.11 -8.13
C SER A 185 -2.89 -3.26 -6.61
N GLN A 186 -1.85 -3.97 -6.18
CA GLN A 186 -1.45 -3.98 -4.76
C GLN A 186 -1.19 -2.57 -4.22
N GLY A 187 -0.59 -1.68 -5.02
CA GLY A 187 -0.39 -0.29 -4.63
C GLY A 187 -1.71 0.45 -4.40
N GLY A 188 -2.75 0.15 -5.19
CA GLY A 188 -4.10 0.66 -4.98
C GLY A 188 -4.73 0.12 -3.68
N ALA A 189 -4.50 -1.16 -3.38
CA ALA A 189 -4.87 -1.75 -2.10
C ALA A 189 -4.17 -1.05 -0.93
N LEU A 190 -2.85 -0.87 -1.02
CA LEU A 190 -2.05 -0.19 -0.01
C LEU A 190 -2.44 1.28 0.16
N ALA A 191 -2.86 1.95 -0.92
CA ALA A 191 -3.40 3.31 -0.84
C ALA A 191 -4.68 3.36 0.02
N LEU A 192 -5.64 2.48 -0.25
CA LEU A 192 -6.88 2.37 0.54
C LEU A 192 -6.61 1.97 2.00
N ILE A 193 -5.72 1.01 2.22
CA ILE A 193 -5.35 0.54 3.55
C ILE A 193 -4.69 1.66 4.36
N THR A 194 -3.70 2.34 3.78
CA THR A 194 -3.00 3.46 4.44
C THR A 194 -3.98 4.57 4.78
N THR A 195 -4.87 4.92 3.86
CA THR A 195 -5.91 5.94 4.07
C THR A 195 -6.88 5.55 5.18
N GLY A 196 -7.25 4.27 5.26
CA GLY A 196 -8.11 3.76 6.35
C GLY A 196 -7.42 3.70 7.72
N LEU A 197 -6.09 3.60 7.74
CA LEU A 197 -5.28 3.54 8.97
C LEU A 197 -4.81 4.91 9.46
N ASP A 198 -4.65 5.88 8.57
CA ASP A 198 -4.05 7.18 8.89
C ASP A 198 -4.99 8.34 8.54
N PRO A 199 -5.58 8.99 9.55
CA PRO A 199 -6.51 10.10 9.33
C PRO A 199 -5.87 11.37 8.78
N ARG A 200 -4.53 11.45 8.69
CA ARG A 200 -3.82 12.56 8.06
C ARG A 200 -3.94 12.54 6.53
N VAL A 201 -4.23 11.37 5.95
CA VAL A 201 -4.45 11.24 4.50
C VAL A 201 -5.72 11.99 4.12
N THR A 202 -5.59 12.92 3.16
CA THR A 202 -6.68 13.80 2.70
C THR A 202 -7.26 13.37 1.35
N ALA A 203 -6.49 12.63 0.55
CA ALA A 203 -6.96 12.07 -0.70
C ALA A 203 -6.34 10.70 -1.00
N CYS A 204 -7.14 9.81 -1.58
CA CYS A 204 -6.73 8.47 -1.99
C CYS A 204 -7.02 8.26 -3.48
N VAL A 205 -6.04 7.75 -4.22
CA VAL A 205 -6.23 7.36 -5.63
C VAL A 205 -5.85 5.89 -5.78
N ALA A 206 -6.83 5.03 -5.97
CA ALA A 206 -6.67 3.59 -6.05
C ALA A 206 -7.10 3.07 -7.44
N ASN A 207 -6.13 2.68 -8.26
CA ASN A 207 -6.40 2.11 -9.56
C ASN A 207 -6.50 0.58 -9.43
N HIS A 208 -7.60 -0.02 -9.91
CA HIS A 208 -7.84 -1.47 -9.92
C HIS A 208 -7.30 -2.19 -8.67
N PRO A 209 -7.79 -1.84 -7.45
CA PRO A 209 -7.18 -2.30 -6.20
C PRO A 209 -7.25 -3.82 -6.04
N ALA A 210 -6.10 -4.43 -5.72
CA ALA A 210 -5.99 -5.82 -5.32
C ALA A 210 -6.44 -6.02 -3.86
N LEU A 211 -6.23 -7.21 -3.29
CA LEU A 211 -6.44 -7.55 -1.87
C LEU A 211 -7.85 -7.20 -1.34
N SER A 212 -8.85 -7.21 -2.23
CA SER A 212 -10.20 -6.75 -1.96
C SER A 212 -11.18 -7.90 -2.01
N ASP A 213 -11.95 -8.11 -0.94
CA ASP A 213 -12.91 -9.23 -0.80
C ASP A 213 -12.32 -10.58 -1.24
N MET A 214 -11.11 -10.86 -0.76
CA MET A 214 -10.33 -12.01 -1.21
C MET A 214 -11.04 -13.34 -0.98
N ALA A 215 -11.88 -13.43 0.05
CA ALA A 215 -12.70 -14.58 0.36
C ALA A 215 -14.02 -14.65 -0.43
N GLY A 216 -14.24 -13.78 -1.42
CA GLY A 216 -15.44 -13.74 -2.27
C GLY A 216 -15.80 -15.07 -2.94
N TYR A 217 -14.82 -15.94 -3.16
CA TYR A 217 -15.01 -17.31 -3.66
C TYR A 217 -15.98 -18.13 -2.79
N LYS A 218 -16.01 -17.88 -1.49
CA LYS A 218 -16.96 -18.52 -0.55
C LYS A 218 -18.41 -18.07 -0.77
N ALA A 219 -18.61 -16.97 -1.51
CA ALA A 219 -19.92 -16.49 -1.93
C ALA A 219 -20.27 -16.85 -3.39
N GLY A 220 -19.52 -17.78 -4.00
CA GLY A 220 -19.74 -18.24 -5.37
C GLY A 220 -19.41 -17.21 -6.46
N ARG A 221 -18.54 -16.23 -6.17
CA ARG A 221 -18.10 -15.21 -7.13
C ARG A 221 -16.56 -15.03 -7.08
N ALA A 222 -16.03 -14.29 -8.05
CA ALA A 222 -14.60 -13.98 -8.04
C ALA A 222 -14.21 -13.20 -6.77
N GLY A 223 -13.18 -13.68 -6.08
CA GLY A 223 -12.48 -12.97 -5.00
C GLY A 223 -11.27 -12.21 -5.55
N GLY A 224 -10.70 -11.32 -4.73
CA GLY A 224 -9.58 -10.48 -5.14
C GLY A 224 -8.25 -11.22 -5.25
N TYR A 225 -7.34 -10.62 -6.04
CA TYR A 225 -5.95 -11.01 -6.10
C TYR A 225 -5.34 -11.03 -4.67
N PRO A 226 -4.49 -12.03 -4.32
CA PRO A 226 -3.84 -13.01 -5.19
C PRO A 226 -4.61 -14.34 -5.37
N HIS A 227 -5.93 -14.34 -5.20
CA HIS A 227 -6.82 -15.48 -5.45
C HIS A 227 -6.56 -16.70 -4.56
N PHE A 228 -6.08 -16.50 -3.33
CA PHE A 228 -5.75 -17.60 -2.40
C PHE A 228 -6.85 -18.65 -2.29
N PHE A 229 -8.07 -18.20 -2.06
CA PHE A 229 -9.20 -19.04 -1.73
C PHE A 229 -9.87 -19.69 -2.95
N ARG A 230 -9.25 -19.54 -4.13
CA ARG A 230 -9.57 -20.35 -5.32
C ARG A 230 -8.88 -21.72 -5.28
N THR A 231 -7.77 -21.81 -4.51
CA THR A 231 -6.98 -23.05 -4.39
C THR A 231 -7.53 -23.87 -3.24
N GLU A 232 -7.79 -25.18 -3.49
CA GLU A 232 -8.23 -26.13 -2.48
C GLU A 232 -7.25 -26.16 -1.28
N GLY A 233 -7.81 -26.23 -0.06
CA GLY A 233 -7.02 -26.24 1.19
C GLY A 233 -6.49 -24.90 1.64
N MET A 234 -6.69 -23.83 0.87
CA MET A 234 -6.29 -22.47 1.27
C MET A 234 -7.34 -21.73 2.12
N ASP A 235 -8.57 -22.23 2.18
CA ASP A 235 -9.68 -21.60 2.88
C ASP A 235 -9.90 -22.15 4.30
N THR A 236 -8.80 -22.43 5.02
CA THR A 236 -8.88 -22.86 6.42
C THR A 236 -9.44 -21.75 7.30
N PRO A 237 -10.09 -22.12 8.44
CA PRO A 237 -10.63 -21.14 9.37
C PRO A 237 -9.61 -20.08 9.83
N GLU A 238 -8.36 -20.50 10.08
CA GLU A 238 -7.26 -19.64 10.53
C GLU A 238 -6.91 -18.61 9.46
N LYS A 239 -6.76 -19.04 8.20
CA LYS A 239 -6.44 -18.15 7.06
C LYS A 239 -7.58 -17.17 6.77
N LEU A 240 -8.83 -17.64 6.78
CA LEU A 240 -10.00 -16.79 6.62
C LEU A 240 -10.10 -15.75 7.75
N LYS A 241 -9.85 -16.18 9.00
CA LYS A 241 -9.82 -15.28 10.16
C LYS A 241 -8.72 -14.23 10.04
N THR A 242 -7.50 -14.64 9.70
CA THR A 242 -6.38 -13.71 9.46
C THR A 242 -6.75 -12.71 8.36
N MET A 243 -7.25 -13.20 7.24
CA MET A 243 -7.58 -12.37 6.09
C MET A 243 -8.60 -11.27 6.43
N ALA A 244 -9.53 -11.51 7.34
CA ALA A 244 -10.50 -10.50 7.78
C ALA A 244 -9.83 -9.25 8.41
N TYR A 245 -8.61 -9.36 8.93
CA TYR A 245 -7.84 -8.23 9.44
C TYR A 245 -7.04 -7.50 8.36
N TYR A 246 -6.91 -8.06 7.15
CA TYR A 246 -6.02 -7.56 6.11
C TYR A 246 -6.71 -7.24 4.78
N ASP A 247 -7.97 -7.60 4.65
CA ASP A 247 -8.77 -7.33 3.46
C ASP A 247 -9.12 -5.84 3.33
N VAL A 248 -8.88 -5.27 2.16
CA VAL A 248 -9.14 -3.86 1.84
C VAL A 248 -10.54 -3.40 2.21
N VAL A 249 -11.56 -4.26 2.06
CA VAL A 249 -12.95 -3.87 2.34
C VAL A 249 -13.18 -3.40 3.77
N ASN A 250 -12.39 -3.89 4.74
CA ASN A 250 -12.53 -3.47 6.13
C ASN A 250 -11.83 -2.13 6.41
N PHE A 251 -10.74 -1.82 5.73
CA PHE A 251 -10.10 -0.49 5.79
C PHE A 251 -10.95 0.56 5.06
N ALA A 252 -11.50 0.21 3.91
CA ALA A 252 -12.36 1.11 3.13
C ALA A 252 -13.55 1.67 3.94
N LYS A 253 -14.11 0.87 4.85
CA LYS A 253 -15.18 1.32 5.77
C LYS A 253 -14.73 2.42 6.74
N LEU A 254 -13.42 2.61 6.95
CA LEU A 254 -12.85 3.60 7.86
C LEU A 254 -12.47 4.91 7.17
N ILE A 255 -12.38 4.91 5.84
CA ILE A 255 -11.91 6.06 5.05
C ILE A 255 -12.89 7.22 5.15
N LYS A 256 -12.33 8.42 5.37
CA LYS A 256 -13.04 9.71 5.36
C LYS A 256 -12.52 10.66 4.28
N ALA A 257 -11.31 10.40 3.76
CA ALA A 257 -10.65 11.16 2.73
C ALA A 257 -11.38 11.05 1.37
N ASP A 258 -11.25 12.07 0.53
CA ASP A 258 -11.72 12.02 -0.86
C ASP A 258 -11.04 10.85 -1.57
N THR A 259 -11.84 9.96 -2.16
CA THR A 259 -11.31 8.70 -2.69
C THR A 259 -11.73 8.49 -4.14
N TYR A 260 -10.74 8.34 -5.03
CA TYR A 260 -10.92 8.06 -6.44
C TYR A 260 -10.51 6.62 -6.72
N ILE A 261 -11.43 5.84 -7.31
CA ILE A 261 -11.18 4.45 -7.69
C ILE A 261 -11.43 4.26 -9.17
N THR A 262 -10.52 3.57 -9.85
CA THR A 262 -10.71 3.13 -11.24
C THR A 262 -10.56 1.62 -11.35
N TRP A 263 -11.24 0.99 -12.31
CA TRP A 263 -11.08 -0.43 -12.63
C TRP A 263 -11.51 -0.73 -14.06
N GLY A 264 -11.02 -1.84 -14.61
CA GLY A 264 -11.41 -2.37 -15.90
C GLY A 264 -12.52 -3.42 -15.77
N PHE A 265 -13.48 -3.43 -16.71
CA PHE A 265 -14.55 -4.45 -16.70
C PHE A 265 -14.06 -5.85 -17.10
N ASN A 266 -12.97 -5.93 -17.83
CA ASN A 266 -12.36 -7.20 -18.30
C ASN A 266 -11.10 -7.57 -17.48
N ASP A 267 -10.90 -6.97 -16.32
CA ASP A 267 -9.79 -7.29 -15.44
C ASP A 267 -10.08 -8.63 -14.74
N ASP A 268 -9.27 -9.64 -15.03
CA ASP A 268 -9.35 -10.98 -14.44
C ASP A 268 -8.37 -11.15 -13.25
N VAL A 269 -7.46 -10.21 -13.08
CA VAL A 269 -6.49 -10.17 -11.97
C VAL A 269 -7.10 -9.44 -10.76
N CYS A 270 -7.65 -8.23 -10.99
CA CYS A 270 -8.39 -7.48 -9.98
C CYS A 270 -9.86 -7.34 -10.45
N PRO A 271 -10.70 -8.37 -10.25
CA PRO A 271 -12.01 -8.44 -10.88
C PRO A 271 -12.91 -7.24 -10.54
N PRO A 272 -13.69 -6.71 -11.48
CA PRO A 272 -14.55 -5.55 -11.24
C PRO A 272 -15.52 -5.77 -10.08
N THR A 273 -15.95 -7.00 -9.82
CA THR A 273 -16.78 -7.36 -8.67
C THR A 273 -16.16 -6.89 -7.35
N THR A 274 -14.84 -7.13 -7.16
CA THR A 274 -14.14 -6.75 -5.93
C THR A 274 -13.96 -5.24 -5.82
N SER A 275 -13.73 -4.55 -6.94
CA SER A 275 -13.65 -3.08 -6.99
C SER A 275 -15.00 -2.43 -6.67
N TYR A 276 -16.10 -2.96 -7.20
CA TYR A 276 -17.46 -2.51 -6.83
C TYR A 276 -17.74 -2.71 -5.35
N ILE A 277 -17.31 -3.83 -4.75
CA ILE A 277 -17.49 -4.08 -3.32
C ILE A 277 -16.77 -3.02 -2.49
N VAL A 278 -15.51 -2.69 -2.86
CA VAL A 278 -14.77 -1.61 -2.20
C VAL A 278 -15.50 -0.28 -2.35
N TYR A 279 -15.91 0.06 -3.57
CA TYR A 279 -16.67 1.28 -3.84
C TYR A 279 -17.95 1.37 -3.01
N ASN A 280 -18.71 0.27 -2.91
CA ASN A 280 -19.98 0.23 -2.18
C ASN A 280 -19.81 0.44 -0.67
N VAL A 281 -18.70 -0.02 -0.07
CA VAL A 281 -18.48 0.13 1.39
C VAL A 281 -17.83 1.45 1.78
N LEU A 282 -17.28 2.22 0.82
CA LEU A 282 -16.78 3.56 1.07
C LEU A 282 -17.91 4.49 1.52
N ASN A 283 -17.67 5.22 2.59
CA ASN A 283 -18.59 6.23 3.13
C ASN A 283 -17.90 7.60 3.21
N CYS A 284 -17.40 8.04 2.07
CA CYS A 284 -16.68 9.31 1.88
C CYS A 284 -17.01 9.85 0.48
N PRO A 285 -16.62 11.09 0.13
CA PRO A 285 -16.65 11.56 -1.25
C PRO A 285 -15.86 10.61 -2.17
N LYS A 286 -16.47 10.19 -3.28
CA LYS A 286 -15.92 9.17 -4.19
C LYS A 286 -16.46 9.30 -5.61
#